data_3bfe2dd58cff9038f5257e73e3f7843e
#
_entry.id   3bfe2dd58cff9038f5257e73e3f7843e
#
_cell.length_a   1.000
_cell.length_b   1.000
_cell.length_c   1.000
_cell.angle_alpha   90.00
_cell.angle_beta   90.00
_cell.angle_gamma   90.00
#
_symmetry.space_group_name_H-M   'P 1'
#
loop_
_entity.id
_entity.type
_entity.pdbx_description
1 polymer ?
#
loop_
_entity_poly.entity_id
_entity_poly.type
_entity_poly.pdbx_seq_one_letter_code
_entity_poly.pdbx_strand_id
1 'polypeptide(L)'
;MFSDVDRFEFFPTLIWKFQVEPEERPGLNAALAAEITRLVGDRSTPPAGGTWQTDQNLHENPVFAPVAQMILDAALNVLTDLEVQNEDIVITGCWANVNPPGAQHIRHNHPNNFLSG
;
A
#
# COMPACT_ATOMS: atom_id res chain seq x y z
N MET A 1 22.33 -14.46 40.10
CA MET A 1 20.93 -14.00 40.12
C MET A 1 20.93 -12.58 39.58
N PHE A 2 20.03 -12.27 38.66
CA PHE A 2 19.88 -10.92 38.10
C PHE A 2 18.96 -10.12 39.01
N SER A 3 19.34 -8.89 39.36
CA SER A 3 18.54 -7.98 40.16
C SER A 3 17.66 -7.06 39.36
N ASP A 4 18.02 -6.87 38.09
CA ASP A 4 17.29 -6.01 37.15
C ASP A 4 17.55 -6.43 35.72
N VAL A 5 16.62 -6.07 34.81
CA VAL A 5 16.72 -6.32 33.36
C VAL A 5 16.19 -5.09 32.62
N ASP A 6 17.07 -4.42 31.91
CA ASP A 6 16.72 -3.34 31.01
C ASP A 6 16.63 -3.86 29.57
N ARG A 7 15.59 -3.45 28.83
CA ARG A 7 15.43 -3.71 27.39
C ARG A 7 15.62 -2.41 26.62
N PHE A 8 16.54 -2.45 25.69
CA PHE A 8 16.77 -1.34 24.77
C PHE A 8 16.36 -1.74 23.35
N GLU A 9 15.71 -0.83 22.64
CA GLU A 9 15.36 -1.02 21.22
C GLU A 9 16.21 -0.07 20.38
N PHE A 10 16.97 -0.65 19.43
CA PHE A 10 17.81 0.09 18.52
C PHE A 10 17.37 -0.17 17.08
N PHE A 11 17.05 0.90 16.35
CA PHE A 11 16.67 0.85 14.93
C PHE A 11 15.51 -0.11 14.63
N PRO A 12 14.38 -0.05 15.34
CA PRO A 12 13.24 -0.92 15.05
C PRO A 12 12.69 -0.63 13.66
N THR A 13 12.23 -1.66 12.98
CA THR A 13 11.38 -1.49 11.79
C THR A 13 9.96 -1.22 12.25
N LEU A 14 9.43 -0.05 11.94
CA LEU A 14 8.09 0.35 12.32
C LEU A 14 7.10 -0.01 11.22
N ILE A 15 5.97 -0.59 11.62
CA ILE A 15 4.87 -0.94 10.72
C ILE A 15 3.57 -0.47 11.37
N TRP A 16 2.81 0.34 10.64
CA TRP A 16 1.47 0.76 11.03
C TRP A 16 0.44 -0.02 10.23
N LYS A 17 -0.61 -0.48 10.89
CA LYS A 17 -1.71 -1.18 10.26
C LYS A 17 -3.00 -0.40 10.47
N PHE A 18 -3.58 0.07 9.39
CA PHE A 18 -4.89 0.69 9.36
C PHE A 18 -5.93 -0.30 8.83
N GLN A 19 -7.15 -0.24 9.33
CA GLN A 19 -8.23 -1.11 8.90
C GLN A 19 -9.46 -0.26 8.54
N VAL A 20 -9.96 -0.46 7.34
CA VAL A 20 -11.24 0.12 6.90
C VAL A 20 -12.37 -0.51 7.69
N GLU A 21 -13.40 0.27 8.01
CA GLU A 21 -14.57 -0.22 8.73
C GLU A 21 -15.23 -1.39 8.01
N PRO A 22 -15.66 -2.44 8.74
CA PRO A 22 -16.15 -3.67 8.12
C PRO A 22 -17.31 -3.49 7.14
N GLU A 23 -18.19 -2.55 7.41
CA GLU A 23 -19.35 -2.23 6.58
C GLU A 23 -19.00 -1.57 5.24
N GLU A 24 -17.87 -0.86 5.18
CA GLU A 24 -17.43 -0.17 3.97
C GLU A 24 -16.64 -1.08 3.01
N ARG A 25 -16.02 -2.13 3.54
CA ARG A 25 -15.11 -3.01 2.78
C ARG A 25 -15.75 -3.67 1.57
N PRO A 26 -16.96 -4.24 1.63
CA PRO A 26 -17.52 -4.96 0.48
C PRO A 26 -17.75 -4.05 -0.73
N GLY A 27 -18.30 -2.86 -0.51
CA GLY A 27 -18.55 -1.89 -1.59
C GLY A 27 -17.26 -1.36 -2.20
N LEU A 28 -16.31 -0.97 -1.35
CA LEU A 28 -14.99 -0.51 -1.77
C LEU A 28 -14.27 -1.59 -2.57
N ASN A 29 -14.16 -2.80 -2.04
CA ASN A 29 -13.46 -3.90 -2.71
C ASN A 29 -14.09 -4.27 -4.05
N ALA A 30 -15.43 -4.27 -4.15
CA ALA A 30 -16.11 -4.55 -5.41
C ALA A 30 -15.80 -3.51 -6.48
N ALA A 31 -15.83 -2.23 -6.14
CA ALA A 31 -15.52 -1.14 -7.06
C ALA A 31 -14.06 -1.21 -7.55
N LEU A 32 -13.12 -1.39 -6.63
CA LEU A 32 -11.70 -1.49 -6.95
C LEU A 32 -11.41 -2.72 -7.82
N ALA A 33 -11.96 -3.90 -7.47
CA ALA A 33 -11.76 -5.13 -8.23
C ALA A 33 -12.31 -5.03 -9.66
N ALA A 34 -13.47 -4.40 -9.84
CA ALA A 34 -14.06 -4.18 -11.16
C ALA A 34 -13.15 -3.27 -12.01
N GLU A 35 -12.66 -2.18 -11.45
CA GLU A 35 -11.81 -1.24 -12.17
C GLU A 35 -10.43 -1.83 -12.48
N ILE A 36 -9.79 -2.53 -11.54
CA ILE A 36 -8.53 -3.23 -11.76
C ILE A 36 -8.69 -4.26 -12.89
N THR A 37 -9.77 -5.03 -12.88
CA THR A 37 -10.06 -6.00 -13.93
C THR A 37 -10.19 -5.33 -15.31
N ARG A 38 -10.87 -4.19 -15.38
CA ARG A 38 -11.01 -3.40 -16.59
C ARG A 38 -9.67 -2.88 -17.10
N LEU A 39 -8.83 -2.34 -16.20
CA LEU A 39 -7.53 -1.75 -16.54
C LEU A 39 -6.51 -2.80 -16.99
N VAL A 40 -6.48 -3.95 -16.33
CA VAL A 40 -5.57 -5.05 -16.68
C VAL A 40 -5.98 -5.73 -17.99
N GLY A 41 -7.28 -5.76 -18.31
CA GLY A 41 -7.80 -6.31 -19.56
C GLY A 41 -7.67 -7.82 -19.67
N ASP A 42 -7.28 -8.32 -20.85
CA ASP A 42 -7.17 -9.76 -21.12
C ASP A 42 -6.06 -10.41 -20.29
N ARG A 43 -6.41 -11.46 -19.56
CA ARG A 43 -5.54 -12.24 -18.69
C ARG A 43 -5.34 -13.68 -19.15
N SER A 44 -5.63 -13.95 -20.43
CA SER A 44 -5.47 -15.30 -21.00
C SER A 44 -4.01 -15.78 -21.01
N THR A 45 -3.08 -14.85 -21.12
CA THR A 45 -1.64 -15.14 -21.14
C THR A 45 -0.91 -14.32 -20.08
N PRO A 46 -0.33 -14.96 -19.07
CA PRO A 46 0.47 -14.25 -18.07
C PRO A 46 1.67 -13.55 -18.71
N PRO A 47 1.98 -12.31 -18.28
CA PRO A 47 3.18 -11.62 -18.73
C PRO A 47 4.45 -12.29 -18.22
N ALA A 48 5.58 -11.93 -18.79
CA ALA A 48 6.88 -12.32 -18.26
C ALA A 48 6.99 -11.83 -16.79
N GLY A 49 7.28 -12.74 -15.86
CA GLY A 49 7.25 -12.44 -14.42
C GLY A 49 5.97 -12.89 -13.70
N GLY A 50 4.94 -13.31 -14.43
CA GLY A 50 3.76 -13.98 -13.86
C GLY A 50 2.75 -13.09 -13.15
N THR A 51 2.86 -11.75 -13.27
CA THR A 51 1.96 -10.79 -12.61
C THR A 51 1.46 -9.78 -13.62
N TRP A 52 0.14 -9.54 -13.64
CA TRP A 52 -0.42 -8.38 -14.35
C TRP A 52 -0.37 -7.18 -13.43
N GLN A 53 0.11 -6.06 -13.91
CA GLN A 53 0.21 -4.82 -13.17
C GLN A 53 -0.45 -3.70 -13.94
N THR A 54 -1.17 -2.84 -13.24
CA THR A 54 -1.69 -1.58 -13.80
C THR A 54 -0.57 -0.57 -13.97
N ASP A 55 -0.87 0.54 -14.65
CA ASP A 55 -0.02 1.73 -14.59
C ASP A 55 0.10 2.23 -13.14
N GLN A 56 1.11 3.06 -12.87
CA GLN A 56 1.46 3.50 -11.52
C GLN A 56 0.73 4.78 -11.08
N ASN A 57 -0.32 5.16 -11.75
CA ASN A 57 -1.07 6.40 -11.52
C ASN A 57 -2.52 6.16 -11.03
N LEU A 58 -2.80 5.04 -10.37
CA LEU A 58 -4.15 4.74 -9.90
C LEU A 58 -4.70 5.80 -8.94
N HIS A 59 -3.85 6.50 -8.20
CA HIS A 59 -4.27 7.61 -7.32
C HIS A 59 -4.88 8.80 -8.08
N GLU A 60 -4.68 8.88 -9.40
CA GLU A 60 -5.31 9.88 -10.29
C GLU A 60 -6.64 9.39 -10.86
N ASN A 61 -6.95 8.10 -10.76
CA ASN A 61 -8.18 7.51 -11.25
C ASN A 61 -9.33 7.78 -10.26
N PRO A 62 -10.47 8.36 -10.71
CA PRO A 62 -11.58 8.70 -9.83
C PRO A 62 -12.15 7.53 -9.00
N VAL A 63 -12.10 6.29 -9.51
CA VAL A 63 -12.55 5.10 -8.77
C VAL A 63 -11.66 4.83 -7.55
N PHE A 64 -10.39 5.22 -7.62
CA PHE A 64 -9.42 5.07 -6.54
C PHE A 64 -9.36 6.28 -5.60
N ALA A 65 -10.12 7.35 -5.84
CA ALA A 65 -10.08 8.54 -5.00
C ALA A 65 -10.32 8.23 -3.50
N PRO A 66 -11.26 7.36 -3.10
CA PRO A 66 -11.42 7.01 -1.69
C PRO A 66 -10.17 6.35 -1.10
N VAL A 67 -9.52 5.45 -1.85
CA VAL A 67 -8.28 4.78 -1.41
C VAL A 67 -7.12 5.77 -1.35
N ALA A 68 -6.98 6.63 -2.33
CA ALA A 68 -5.95 7.67 -2.33
C ALA A 68 -6.09 8.59 -1.10
N GLN A 69 -7.32 8.98 -0.74
CA GLN A 69 -7.56 9.75 0.47
C GLN A 69 -7.20 8.96 1.74
N MET A 70 -7.60 7.70 1.83
CA MET A 70 -7.23 6.82 2.96
C MET A 70 -5.71 6.69 3.11
N ILE A 71 -4.98 6.58 2.00
CA ILE A 71 -3.51 6.51 2.01
C ILE A 71 -2.92 7.81 2.56
N LEU A 72 -3.41 8.95 2.11
CA LEU A 72 -2.94 10.25 2.60
C LEU A 72 -3.24 10.45 4.09
N ASP A 73 -4.45 10.10 4.53
CA ASP A 73 -4.84 10.18 5.94
C ASP A 73 -3.98 9.24 6.82
N ALA A 74 -3.74 8.03 6.37
CA ALA A 74 -2.85 7.09 7.04
C ALA A 74 -1.42 7.62 7.12
N ALA A 75 -0.89 8.16 6.03
CA ALA A 75 0.43 8.75 5.99
C ALA A 75 0.57 9.95 6.93
N LEU A 76 -0.42 10.83 7.00
CA LEU A 76 -0.43 11.94 7.95
C LEU A 76 -0.44 11.46 9.41
N ASN A 77 -1.18 10.41 9.72
CA ASN A 77 -1.15 9.79 11.05
C ASN A 77 0.23 9.23 11.40
N VAL A 78 0.88 8.55 10.45
CA VAL A 78 2.25 8.04 10.62
C VAL A 78 3.24 9.18 10.87
N LEU A 79 3.18 10.25 10.09
CA LEU A 79 4.05 11.41 10.26
C LEU A 79 3.84 12.09 11.62
N THR A 80 2.60 12.16 12.09
CA THR A 80 2.28 12.67 13.43
C THR A 80 2.89 11.80 14.52
N ASP A 81 2.77 10.46 14.40
CA ASP A 81 3.35 9.51 15.34
C ASP A 81 4.89 9.58 15.37
N LEU A 82 5.49 9.85 14.23
CA LEU A 82 6.94 10.04 14.10
C LEU A 82 7.42 11.45 14.49
N GLU A 83 6.52 12.33 14.90
CA GLU A 83 6.81 13.75 15.21
C GLU A 83 7.47 14.49 14.02
N VAL A 84 7.17 14.05 12.79
CA VAL A 84 7.65 14.71 11.57
C VAL A 84 6.70 15.83 11.20
N GLN A 85 7.20 17.05 11.19
CA GLN A 85 6.47 18.17 10.62
C GLN A 85 6.42 18.01 9.10
N ASN A 86 5.20 18.01 8.57
CA ASN A 86 4.98 17.82 7.17
C ASN A 86 4.21 19.02 6.58
N GLU A 87 4.70 19.53 5.48
CA GLU A 87 4.07 20.58 4.73
C GLU A 87 3.33 20.02 3.51
N ASP A 88 3.98 19.10 2.77
CA ASP A 88 3.43 18.52 1.55
C ASP A 88 3.73 17.02 1.45
N ILE A 89 2.70 16.19 1.56
CA ILE A 89 2.80 14.77 1.26
C ILE A 89 2.04 14.46 -0.02
N VAL A 90 2.67 13.69 -0.91
CA VAL A 90 2.07 13.29 -2.19
C VAL A 90 2.24 11.79 -2.41
N ILE A 91 1.30 11.18 -3.11
CA ILE A 91 1.44 9.83 -3.60
C ILE A 91 2.28 9.88 -4.87
N THR A 92 3.46 9.29 -4.84
CA THR A 92 4.38 9.26 -5.98
C THR A 92 4.12 8.10 -6.94
N GLY A 93 3.42 7.07 -6.49
CA GLY A 93 2.99 5.94 -7.30
C GLY A 93 1.97 5.10 -6.56
N CYS A 94 0.98 4.63 -7.29
CA CYS A 94 -0.05 3.73 -6.80
C CYS A 94 -0.44 2.78 -7.93
N TRP A 95 -0.32 1.49 -7.72
CA TRP A 95 -0.65 0.47 -8.72
C TRP A 95 -1.27 -0.76 -8.06
N ALA A 96 -1.90 -1.59 -8.88
CA ALA A 96 -2.45 -2.86 -8.46
C ALA A 96 -1.78 -4.01 -9.22
N ASN A 97 -1.53 -5.09 -8.51
CA ASN A 97 -1.04 -6.34 -9.06
C ASN A 97 -2.16 -7.39 -9.03
N VAL A 98 -2.30 -8.13 -10.13
CA VAL A 98 -3.16 -9.32 -10.19
C VAL A 98 -2.25 -10.52 -10.37
N ASN A 99 -2.22 -11.37 -9.36
CA ASN A 99 -1.32 -12.51 -9.28
C ASN A 99 -2.07 -13.80 -9.56
N PRO A 100 -1.66 -14.60 -10.55
CA PRO A 100 -2.16 -15.96 -10.70
C PRO A 100 -1.63 -16.84 -9.56
N PRO A 101 -2.23 -18.02 -9.33
CA PRO A 101 -1.69 -19.00 -8.38
C PRO A 101 -0.23 -19.31 -8.66
N GLY A 102 0.61 -19.30 -7.61
CA GLY A 102 2.04 -19.55 -7.71
C GLY A 102 2.90 -18.35 -8.12
N ALA A 103 2.32 -17.18 -8.39
CA ALA A 103 3.09 -15.98 -8.62
C ALA A 103 3.92 -15.59 -7.39
N GLN A 104 5.11 -15.07 -7.62
CA GLN A 104 6.01 -14.64 -6.56
C GLN A 104 6.53 -13.24 -6.84
N HIS A 105 6.61 -12.44 -5.79
CA HIS A 105 7.32 -11.17 -5.79
C HIS A 105 8.67 -11.36 -5.09
N ILE A 106 9.75 -11.03 -5.79
CA ILE A 106 11.06 -11.01 -5.17
C ILE A 106 11.13 -9.88 -4.14
N ARG A 107 11.89 -10.09 -3.08
CA ARG A 107 12.12 -9.04 -2.08
C ARG A 107 12.81 -7.85 -2.73
N HIS A 108 12.25 -6.68 -2.56
CA HIS A 108 12.73 -5.42 -3.13
C HIS A 108 12.44 -4.26 -2.17
N ASN A 109 12.94 -3.09 -2.49
CA ASN A 109 12.63 -1.84 -1.81
C ASN A 109 12.09 -0.80 -2.80
N HIS A 110 11.54 0.28 -2.26
CA HIS A 110 11.07 1.43 -3.02
C HIS A 110 11.95 2.64 -2.68
N PRO A 111 13.10 2.81 -3.35
CA PRO A 111 14.02 3.92 -3.05
C PRO A 111 13.36 5.27 -3.34
N ASN A 112 13.80 6.30 -2.62
CA ASN A 112 13.29 7.68 -2.71
C ASN A 112 11.84 7.89 -2.27
N ASN A 113 11.22 6.90 -1.61
CA ASN A 113 9.93 7.07 -0.95
C ASN A 113 10.14 7.08 0.55
N PHE A 114 9.47 8.00 1.24
CA PHE A 114 9.53 8.09 2.70
C PHE A 114 8.67 7.00 3.35
N LEU A 115 7.49 6.76 2.80
CA LEU A 115 6.57 5.70 3.20
C LEU A 115 6.26 4.79 2.02
N SER A 116 6.00 3.51 2.31
CA SER A 116 5.53 2.51 1.35
C SER A 116 4.46 1.65 2.00
N GLY A 117 3.41 1.32 1.26
CA GLY A 117 2.29 0.49 1.72
C GLY A 117 1.75 -0.42 0.63
#